data_bc51a18d25fda056a0ec9c31aeabaa6d
#
_entry.id   bc51a18d25fda056a0ec9c31aeabaa6d
#
_cell.length_a   1.000
_cell.length_b   1.000
_cell.length_c   1.000
_cell.angle_alpha   90.00
_cell.angle_beta   90.00
_cell.angle_gamma   90.00
#
_symmetry.space_group_name_H-M   'P 1'
#
loop_
_entity.id
_entity.type
_entity.pdbx_description
1 polymer ?
#
loop_
_entity_poly.entity_id
_entity_poly.type
_entity_poly.pdbx_seq_one_letter_code
_entity_poly.pdbx_strand_id
1 'polypeptide(L)'
;ENLNTMKQTGMTVATKSDRILLSYVSSMLTRVTGVLAVAAALALPAQADEVALISQLAPSMRLNVIEEAVGAMKCAQSRGVGVNAQRLAIIDYTIPSRQKRMWVLDLEAEKLLFEEHVAHGKKSGHDIPKLFSNRVGSHQTSLGLFLTDATYHGSNGYSLKLHGLSKGFNGAAMRRLIVMHGAPYVDPGVAARAGRLGRSWGCPAVRVDIARPMIDALKEGNFIYSHGPGTSSLSQCGAGSLTLASLGG
;
A
#
# COMPACT_ATOMS: atom_id res chain seq x y z
N GLU A 1 -84.98 -14.40 -20.10
CA GLU A 1 -85.47 -12.98 -20.23
C GLU A 1 -84.21 -12.08 -20.15
N ASN A 2 -83.76 -11.68 -21.32
CA ASN A 2 -83.82 -10.32 -21.90
C ASN A 2 -82.98 -9.25 -21.17
N LEU A 3 -82.09 -8.72 -21.80
CA LEU A 3 -81.83 -7.50 -22.64
C LEU A 3 -80.57 -6.86 -22.11
N ASN A 4 -79.69 -6.43 -22.84
CA ASN A 4 -79.40 -5.59 -23.99
C ASN A 4 -78.09 -4.84 -23.79
N THR A 5 -77.20 -5.06 -24.65
CA THR A 5 -76.31 -4.11 -25.34
C THR A 5 -76.26 -2.68 -24.86
N MET A 6 -75.07 -2.15 -24.63
CA MET A 6 -74.62 -0.89 -25.21
C MET A 6 -73.09 -0.74 -25.17
N LYS A 7 -72.48 -0.68 -26.34
CA LYS A 7 -71.16 -0.14 -26.63
C LYS A 7 -71.12 1.36 -26.30
N GLN A 8 -70.14 1.84 -25.58
CA GLN A 8 -69.70 3.22 -25.68
C GLN A 8 -68.19 3.30 -25.82
N THR A 9 -67.80 3.68 -27.03
CA THR A 9 -66.48 4.14 -27.39
C THR A 9 -66.23 5.49 -26.75
N GLY A 10 -65.39 5.53 -25.72
CA GLY A 10 -64.87 6.75 -25.11
C GLY A 10 -63.47 7.08 -25.66
N MET A 11 -63.42 7.94 -26.65
CA MET A 11 -62.19 8.50 -27.18
C MET A 11 -61.84 9.69 -26.30
N THR A 12 -60.86 9.49 -25.41
CA THR A 12 -60.31 10.56 -24.55
C THR A 12 -59.31 11.37 -25.38
N VAL A 13 -59.67 12.61 -25.66
CA VAL A 13 -58.78 13.61 -26.26
C VAL A 13 -57.81 14.07 -25.21
N ALA A 14 -56.51 13.76 -25.37
CA ALA A 14 -55.45 14.23 -24.49
C ALA A 14 -55.35 15.75 -24.51
N THR A 15 -55.46 16.37 -23.38
CA THR A 15 -55.39 17.81 -23.22
C THR A 15 -53.95 18.32 -23.39
N LYS A 16 -53.82 19.59 -23.78
CA LYS A 16 -52.53 20.29 -23.96
C LYS A 16 -51.62 20.24 -22.75
N SER A 17 -52.17 19.96 -21.54
CA SER A 17 -51.47 19.83 -20.28
C SER A 17 -50.63 18.54 -20.19
N ASP A 18 -51.12 17.43 -20.79
CA ASP A 18 -50.42 16.12 -20.69
C ASP A 18 -49.13 16.07 -21.55
N ARG A 19 -49.10 16.86 -22.62
CA ARG A 19 -47.92 16.97 -23.49
C ARG A 19 -46.77 17.73 -22.84
N ILE A 20 -47.04 18.66 -21.93
CA ILE A 20 -46.02 19.45 -21.22
C ILE A 20 -45.38 18.60 -20.13
N LEU A 21 -46.16 17.75 -19.44
CA LEU A 21 -45.62 16.86 -18.40
C LEU A 21 -44.68 15.80 -18.98
N LEU A 22 -44.98 15.21 -20.11
CA LEU A 22 -44.14 14.20 -20.78
C LEU A 22 -42.79 14.77 -21.26
N SER A 23 -42.77 16.04 -21.69
CA SER A 23 -41.53 16.70 -22.11
C SER A 23 -40.61 17.05 -20.96
N TYR A 24 -41.17 17.34 -19.78
CA TYR A 24 -40.40 17.65 -18.57
C TYR A 24 -39.75 16.40 -17.95
N VAL A 25 -40.43 15.27 -17.94
CA VAL A 25 -39.90 13.99 -17.44
C VAL A 25 -38.78 13.47 -18.34
N SER A 26 -38.89 13.60 -19.66
CA SER A 26 -37.86 13.19 -20.60
C SER A 26 -36.60 14.05 -20.50
N SER A 27 -36.75 15.36 -20.23
CA SER A 27 -35.62 16.28 -20.04
C SER A 27 -34.88 16.09 -18.69
N MET A 28 -35.55 15.62 -17.65
CA MET A 28 -34.90 15.30 -16.36
C MET A 28 -34.13 13.98 -16.39
N LEU A 29 -34.64 12.94 -17.10
CA LEU A 29 -33.93 11.66 -17.19
C LEU A 29 -32.62 11.78 -18.00
N THR A 30 -32.57 12.63 -19.01
CA THR A 30 -31.36 12.85 -19.82
C THR A 30 -30.27 13.65 -19.05
N ARG A 31 -30.65 14.46 -18.06
CA ARG A 31 -29.70 15.21 -17.25
C ARG A 31 -29.09 14.37 -16.12
N VAL A 32 -29.84 13.39 -15.58
CA VAL A 32 -29.35 12.51 -14.50
C VAL A 32 -28.36 11.48 -15.04
N THR A 33 -28.54 10.97 -16.26
CA THR A 33 -27.57 10.02 -16.88
C THR A 33 -26.27 10.69 -17.28
N GLY A 34 -26.27 11.99 -17.64
CA GLY A 34 -25.06 12.73 -17.96
C GLY A 34 -24.15 13.01 -16.74
N VAL A 35 -24.72 13.21 -15.54
CA VAL A 35 -23.95 13.48 -14.31
C VAL A 35 -23.32 12.20 -13.76
N LEU A 36 -23.98 11.04 -13.89
CA LEU A 36 -23.43 9.75 -13.45
C LEU A 36 -22.25 9.27 -14.33
N ALA A 37 -22.24 9.59 -15.61
CA ALA A 37 -21.16 9.22 -16.52
C ALA A 37 -19.88 10.05 -16.29
N VAL A 38 -20.01 11.31 -15.84
CA VAL A 38 -18.87 12.17 -15.52
C VAL A 38 -18.21 11.79 -14.18
N ALA A 39 -18.99 11.32 -13.19
CA ALA A 39 -18.45 10.90 -11.89
C ALA A 39 -17.64 9.59 -11.97
N ALA A 40 -17.94 8.70 -12.90
CA ALA A 40 -17.19 7.46 -13.09
C ALA A 40 -15.83 7.67 -13.80
N ALA A 41 -15.65 8.75 -14.55
CA ALA A 41 -14.40 9.06 -15.26
C ALA A 41 -13.33 9.74 -14.39
N LEU A 42 -13.71 10.25 -13.20
CA LEU A 42 -12.80 10.96 -12.30
C LEU A 42 -12.15 10.06 -11.22
N ALA A 43 -12.50 8.78 -11.14
CA ALA A 43 -12.00 7.86 -10.09
C ALA A 43 -10.75 7.06 -10.50
N LEU A 44 -10.23 7.20 -11.70
CA LEU A 44 -9.09 6.42 -12.20
C LEU A 44 -7.69 7.10 -12.18
N PRO A 45 -7.51 8.41 -11.87
CA PRO A 45 -6.19 9.02 -11.95
C PRO A 45 -5.31 8.88 -10.70
N ALA A 46 -5.86 8.75 -9.50
CA ALA A 46 -5.09 8.90 -8.25
C ALA A 46 -3.92 7.91 -8.05
N GLN A 47 -3.99 6.71 -8.59
CA GLN A 47 -2.88 5.74 -8.48
C GLN A 47 -1.78 6.02 -9.51
N ALA A 48 -2.16 6.39 -10.74
CA ALA A 48 -1.19 6.74 -11.79
C ALA A 48 -0.40 7.99 -11.43
N ASP A 49 -1.06 8.97 -10.81
CA ASP A 49 -0.44 10.22 -10.35
C ASP A 49 0.60 9.96 -9.24
N GLU A 50 0.30 9.09 -8.25
CA GLU A 50 1.26 8.73 -7.21
C GLU A 50 2.45 7.92 -7.75
N VAL A 51 2.23 7.02 -8.69
CA VAL A 51 3.32 6.27 -9.35
C VAL A 51 4.23 7.23 -10.11
N ALA A 52 3.67 8.17 -10.86
CA ALA A 52 4.41 9.18 -11.58
C ALA A 52 5.21 10.09 -10.64
N LEU A 53 4.59 10.58 -9.57
CA LEU A 53 5.24 11.38 -8.52
C LEU A 53 6.44 10.62 -7.92
N ILE A 54 6.24 9.39 -7.47
CA ILE A 54 7.30 8.60 -6.84
C ILE A 54 8.44 8.33 -7.85
N SER A 55 8.11 8.08 -9.12
CA SER A 55 9.13 7.89 -10.18
C SER A 55 10.00 9.13 -10.40
N GLN A 56 9.43 10.33 -10.26
CA GLN A 56 10.17 11.59 -10.33
C GLN A 56 11.02 11.82 -9.08
N LEU A 57 10.49 11.54 -7.89
CA LEU A 57 11.20 11.74 -6.61
C LEU A 57 12.33 10.73 -6.40
N ALA A 58 12.18 9.51 -6.89
CA ALA A 58 13.14 8.41 -6.73
C ALA A 58 13.47 7.73 -8.06
N PRO A 59 14.17 8.41 -8.99
CA PRO A 59 14.43 7.89 -10.33
C PRO A 59 15.35 6.66 -10.35
N SER A 60 16.02 6.35 -9.25
CA SER A 60 16.79 5.12 -9.06
C SER A 60 15.92 3.88 -8.81
N MET A 61 14.64 4.08 -8.47
CA MET A 61 13.70 2.98 -8.17
C MET A 61 13.06 2.44 -9.46
N ARG A 62 12.90 1.14 -9.53
CA ARG A 62 12.26 0.49 -10.68
C ARG A 62 10.75 0.74 -10.68
N LEU A 63 10.20 1.08 -11.85
CA LEU A 63 8.79 1.42 -12.02
C LEU A 63 7.85 0.32 -11.49
N ASN A 64 8.12 -0.95 -11.83
CA ASN A 64 7.28 -2.05 -11.35
C ASN A 64 7.26 -2.20 -9.82
N VAL A 65 8.35 -1.82 -9.13
CA VAL A 65 8.40 -1.83 -7.65
C VAL A 65 7.54 -0.73 -7.06
N ILE A 66 7.54 0.44 -7.69
CA ILE A 66 6.67 1.57 -7.33
C ILE A 66 5.20 1.19 -7.52
N GLU A 67 4.84 0.63 -8.69
CA GLU A 67 3.48 0.18 -9.01
C GLU A 67 2.97 -0.85 -8.01
N GLU A 68 3.79 -1.83 -7.65
CA GLU A 68 3.43 -2.83 -6.64
C GLU A 68 3.22 -2.21 -5.26
N ALA A 69 4.11 -1.31 -4.82
CA ALA A 69 4.02 -0.66 -3.51
C ALA A 69 2.78 0.23 -3.39
N VAL A 70 2.53 1.07 -4.42
CA VAL A 70 1.36 1.96 -4.49
C VAL A 70 0.07 1.13 -4.56
N GLY A 71 0.03 0.09 -5.39
CA GLY A 71 -1.11 -0.81 -5.50
C GLY A 71 -1.43 -1.49 -4.18
N ALA A 72 -0.43 -2.00 -3.45
CA ALA A 72 -0.60 -2.62 -2.14
C ALA A 72 -1.09 -1.61 -1.09
N MET A 73 -0.55 -0.38 -1.08
CA MET A 73 -0.98 0.70 -0.20
C MET A 73 -2.43 1.09 -0.47
N LYS A 74 -2.80 1.37 -1.72
CA LYS A 74 -4.19 1.72 -2.12
C LYS A 74 -5.16 0.61 -1.76
N CYS A 75 -4.75 -0.63 -1.92
CA CYS A 75 -5.53 -1.79 -1.52
C CYS A 75 -5.77 -1.83 0.00
N ALA A 76 -4.80 -1.48 0.84
CA ALA A 76 -4.98 -1.37 2.27
C ALA A 76 -5.94 -0.23 2.63
N GLN A 77 -5.75 0.94 2.02
CA GLN A 77 -6.56 2.14 2.24
C GLN A 77 -8.02 1.92 1.84
N SER A 78 -8.30 1.25 0.73
CA SER A 78 -9.67 0.90 0.30
C SER A 78 -10.42 0.00 1.30
N ARG A 79 -9.69 -0.65 2.20
CA ARG A 79 -10.22 -1.48 3.29
C ARG A 79 -10.20 -0.78 4.65
N GLY A 80 -9.96 0.53 4.67
CA GLY A 80 -9.94 1.34 5.88
C GLY A 80 -8.64 1.27 6.68
N VAL A 81 -7.55 0.69 6.14
CA VAL A 81 -6.26 0.58 6.83
C VAL A 81 -5.31 1.66 6.35
N GLY A 82 -4.76 2.43 7.29
CA GLY A 82 -3.80 3.49 6.99
C GLY A 82 -4.36 4.60 6.08
N VAL A 83 -5.65 4.91 6.21
CA VAL A 83 -6.33 5.92 5.36
C VAL A 83 -5.72 7.32 5.47
N ASN A 84 -5.08 7.60 6.59
CA ASN A 84 -4.39 8.88 6.87
C ASN A 84 -2.87 8.78 6.71
N ALA A 85 -2.36 7.69 6.11
CA ALA A 85 -0.93 7.54 5.89
C ALA A 85 -0.42 8.61 4.92
N GLN A 86 0.56 9.37 5.37
CA GLN A 86 1.22 10.43 4.60
C GLN A 86 2.56 9.95 4.02
N ARG A 87 3.10 8.83 4.54
CA ARG A 87 4.43 8.36 4.15
C ARG A 87 4.41 6.91 3.70
N LEU A 88 5.23 6.64 2.71
CA LEU A 88 5.47 5.30 2.19
C LEU A 88 6.98 5.04 2.15
N ALA A 89 7.42 4.01 2.83
CA ALA A 89 8.76 3.47 2.65
C ALA A 89 8.70 2.27 1.70
N ILE A 90 9.65 2.19 0.77
CA ILE A 90 9.77 1.07 -0.17
C ILE A 90 11.16 0.48 -0.05
N ILE A 91 11.22 -0.84 0.14
CA ILE A 91 12.48 -1.60 0.21
C ILE A 91 12.51 -2.57 -0.96
N ASP A 92 13.54 -2.51 -1.79
CA ASP A 92 13.75 -3.45 -2.87
C ASP A 92 14.83 -4.48 -2.48
N TYR A 93 14.41 -5.63 -1.99
CA TYR A 93 15.31 -6.70 -1.61
C TYR A 93 15.93 -7.48 -2.77
N THR A 94 15.61 -7.16 -4.02
CA THR A 94 16.30 -7.71 -5.19
C THR A 94 17.62 -6.99 -5.48
N ILE A 95 17.83 -5.82 -4.89
CA ILE A 95 19.09 -5.06 -4.98
C ILE A 95 20.07 -5.58 -3.92
N PRO A 96 21.40 -5.64 -4.23
CA PRO A 96 22.43 -6.01 -3.26
C PRO A 96 22.42 -5.15 -2.00
N SER A 97 22.68 -5.74 -0.84
CA SER A 97 22.63 -5.02 0.45
C SER A 97 23.67 -3.90 0.58
N ARG A 98 24.78 -4.00 -0.16
CA ARG A 98 25.82 -2.95 -0.24
C ARG A 98 25.40 -1.72 -1.02
N GLN A 99 24.24 -1.74 -1.68
CA GLN A 99 23.65 -0.59 -2.38
C GLN A 99 22.50 -0.01 -1.58
N LYS A 100 22.18 1.25 -1.79
CA LYS A 100 20.96 1.85 -1.29
C LYS A 100 19.77 1.17 -1.97
N ARG A 101 18.78 0.76 -1.19
CA ARG A 101 17.65 -0.02 -1.65
C ARG A 101 16.40 0.19 -0.80
N MET A 102 16.38 1.26 -0.03
CA MET A 102 15.25 1.73 0.75
C MET A 102 15.04 3.21 0.49
N TRP A 103 13.82 3.57 0.14
CA TRP A 103 13.37 4.95 -0.08
C TRP A 103 12.23 5.24 0.88
N VAL A 104 12.23 6.41 1.48
CA VAL A 104 11.14 6.91 2.32
C VAL A 104 10.62 8.20 1.71
N LEU A 105 9.34 8.19 1.35
CA LEU A 105 8.67 9.27 0.67
C LEU A 105 7.64 9.90 1.59
N ASP A 106 7.55 11.22 1.57
CA ASP A 106 6.44 12.01 2.08
C ASP A 106 5.53 12.30 0.90
N LEU A 107 4.37 11.64 0.86
CA LEU A 107 3.43 11.74 -0.27
C LEU A 107 2.63 13.04 -0.22
N GLU A 108 2.41 13.61 0.97
CA GLU A 108 1.71 14.88 1.14
C GLU A 108 2.61 16.07 0.79
N ALA A 109 3.86 16.04 1.25
CA ALA A 109 4.84 17.09 0.96
C ALA A 109 5.56 16.88 -0.39
N GLU A 110 5.27 15.80 -1.12
CA GLU A 110 5.89 15.43 -2.40
C GLU A 110 7.43 15.43 -2.34
N LYS A 111 7.99 14.72 -1.35
CA LYS A 111 9.44 14.71 -1.08
C LYS A 111 9.99 13.31 -0.87
N LEU A 112 11.19 13.06 -1.39
CA LEU A 112 12.04 11.97 -0.96
C LEU A 112 12.73 12.38 0.34
N LEU A 113 12.39 11.73 1.46
CA LEU A 113 13.00 12.00 2.78
C LEU A 113 14.33 11.26 2.96
N PHE A 114 14.37 9.98 2.55
CA PHE A 114 15.56 9.15 2.70
C PHE A 114 15.74 8.23 1.50
N GLU A 115 16.98 8.04 1.07
CA GLU A 115 17.43 6.94 0.22
C GLU A 115 18.61 6.28 0.90
N GLU A 116 18.42 5.01 1.36
CA GLU A 116 19.32 4.43 2.35
C GLU A 116 19.59 2.93 2.16
N HIS A 117 20.65 2.50 2.83
CA HIS A 117 20.97 1.10 3.01
C HIS A 117 20.02 0.46 4.03
N VAL A 118 19.63 -0.77 3.79
CA VAL A 118 18.85 -1.57 4.74
C VAL A 118 19.33 -3.01 4.75
N ALA A 119 19.54 -3.56 5.96
CA ALA A 119 19.90 -4.96 6.13
C ALA A 119 18.70 -5.88 6.01
N HIS A 120 18.97 -7.13 5.67
CA HIS A 120 18.00 -8.23 5.65
C HIS A 120 18.37 -9.33 6.67
N GLY A 121 17.49 -10.31 6.83
CA GLY A 121 17.67 -11.43 7.76
C GLY A 121 18.84 -12.35 7.38
N LYS A 122 19.61 -12.81 8.38
CA LYS A 122 20.83 -13.62 8.17
C LYS A 122 20.61 -14.94 7.42
N LYS A 123 19.38 -15.49 7.50
CA LYS A 123 19.00 -16.70 6.76
C LYS A 123 18.28 -16.41 5.44
N SER A 124 18.17 -15.13 5.05
CA SER A 124 17.63 -14.75 3.74
C SER A 124 18.65 -14.91 2.60
N GLY A 125 19.93 -14.74 2.86
CA GLY A 125 20.96 -14.81 1.83
C GLY A 125 22.25 -14.11 2.25
N HIS A 126 23.12 -13.89 1.27
CA HIS A 126 24.41 -13.23 1.48
C HIS A 126 24.28 -11.72 1.23
N ASP A 127 24.67 -11.21 0.07
CA ASP A 127 24.53 -9.79 -0.30
C ASP A 127 23.13 -9.52 -0.88
N ILE A 128 22.64 -10.42 -1.73
CA ILE A 128 21.28 -10.42 -2.24
C ILE A 128 20.49 -11.50 -1.50
N PRO A 129 19.39 -11.15 -0.81
CA PRO A 129 18.53 -12.16 -0.19
C PRO A 129 17.77 -12.94 -1.28
N LYS A 130 17.66 -14.26 -1.08
CA LYS A 130 16.97 -15.19 -1.98
C LYS A 130 15.85 -15.96 -1.27
N LEU A 131 15.88 -16.00 0.06
CA LEU A 131 14.94 -16.74 0.89
C LEU A 131 14.17 -15.77 1.81
N PHE A 132 12.86 -15.91 1.83
CA PHE A 132 11.95 -15.07 2.60
C PHE A 132 10.97 -15.94 3.38
N SER A 133 10.49 -15.49 4.52
CA SER A 133 9.62 -16.33 5.34
C SER A 133 8.75 -15.53 6.28
N ASN A 134 7.54 -16.04 6.52
CA ASN A 134 6.62 -15.60 7.56
C ASN A 134 6.65 -16.50 8.82
N ARG A 135 7.54 -17.51 8.88
CA ARG A 135 7.62 -18.48 9.99
C ARG A 135 8.41 -17.90 11.17
N VAL A 136 7.88 -18.12 12.39
CA VAL A 136 8.58 -17.77 13.63
C VAL A 136 9.92 -18.52 13.69
N GLY A 137 10.98 -17.86 14.14
CA GLY A 137 12.33 -18.43 14.27
C GLY A 137 13.08 -18.65 12.95
N SER A 138 12.52 -18.28 11.80
CA SER A 138 13.18 -18.47 10.50
C SER A 138 14.44 -17.62 10.33
N HIS A 139 14.56 -16.49 11.02
CA HIS A 139 15.60 -15.47 10.84
C HIS A 139 15.72 -14.95 9.40
N GLN A 140 14.62 -15.06 8.64
CA GLN A 140 14.50 -14.58 7.27
C GLN A 140 13.65 -13.31 7.24
N THR A 141 13.89 -12.45 6.27
CA THR A 141 13.06 -11.26 5.99
C THR A 141 11.66 -11.69 5.57
N SER A 142 10.67 -10.93 5.97
CA SER A 142 9.30 -10.99 5.45
C SER A 142 9.11 -9.96 4.35
N LEU A 143 8.37 -10.32 3.30
CA LEU A 143 8.00 -9.44 2.19
C LEU A 143 6.58 -8.89 2.38
N GLY A 144 6.20 -7.92 1.54
CA GLY A 144 4.86 -7.37 1.46
C GLY A 144 4.68 -6.06 2.23
N LEU A 145 3.42 -5.67 2.44
CA LEU A 145 3.04 -4.40 3.06
C LEU A 145 2.96 -4.53 4.58
N PHE A 146 3.53 -3.54 5.27
CA PHE A 146 3.42 -3.37 6.71
C PHE A 146 2.77 -2.04 7.02
N LEU A 147 1.95 -2.00 8.08
CA LEU A 147 1.54 -0.78 8.75
C LEU A 147 2.49 -0.52 9.92
N THR A 148 2.95 0.70 10.06
CA THR A 148 3.78 1.10 11.19
C THR A 148 2.91 1.39 12.41
N ASP A 149 3.46 1.13 13.60
CA ASP A 149 2.80 1.32 14.88
C ASP A 149 3.65 2.21 15.81
N ALA A 150 3.43 2.12 17.09
CA ALA A 150 4.18 2.84 18.11
C ALA A 150 5.67 2.46 18.13
N THR A 151 6.46 3.39 18.58
CA THR A 151 7.88 3.18 18.90
C THR A 151 8.06 2.64 20.30
N TYR A 152 9.20 2.01 20.56
CA TYR A 152 9.61 1.56 21.88
C TYR A 152 11.13 1.52 22.00
N HIS A 153 11.64 1.43 23.24
CA HIS A 153 13.05 1.16 23.51
C HIS A 153 13.21 -0.29 23.96
N GLY A 154 13.96 -1.07 23.20
CA GLY A 154 14.23 -2.48 23.46
C GLY A 154 15.71 -2.82 23.31
N SER A 155 16.05 -4.10 23.17
CA SER A 155 17.43 -4.59 23.01
C SER A 155 18.15 -4.01 21.77
N ASN A 156 17.38 -3.58 20.76
CA ASN A 156 17.92 -2.92 19.57
C ASN A 156 17.86 -1.38 19.65
N GLY A 157 17.63 -0.82 20.85
CA GLY A 157 17.44 0.60 21.06
C GLY A 157 16.06 1.10 20.60
N TYR A 158 16.02 2.34 20.10
CA TYR A 158 14.80 2.95 19.57
C TYR A 158 14.31 2.21 18.31
N SER A 159 13.13 1.65 18.39
CA SER A 159 12.60 0.72 17.40
C SER A 159 11.15 1.02 17.08
N LEU A 160 10.73 0.71 15.85
CA LEU A 160 9.39 0.88 15.32
C LEU A 160 8.70 -0.47 15.12
N LYS A 161 7.55 -0.67 15.75
CA LYS A 161 6.74 -1.89 15.59
C LYS A 161 6.10 -1.92 14.20
N LEU A 162 5.98 -3.13 13.63
CA LEU A 162 5.44 -3.35 12.30
C LEU A 162 4.33 -4.41 12.32
N HIS A 163 3.14 -4.04 11.86
CA HIS A 163 2.04 -4.97 11.59
C HIS A 163 2.09 -5.45 10.15
N GLY A 164 2.19 -6.76 9.93
CA GLY A 164 2.18 -7.33 8.60
C GLY A 164 0.76 -7.40 8.05
N LEU A 165 0.52 -6.79 6.90
CA LEU A 165 -0.79 -6.74 6.25
C LEU A 165 -0.96 -7.79 5.15
N SER A 166 0.12 -8.40 4.67
CA SER A 166 0.12 -9.35 3.55
C SER A 166 0.06 -10.80 4.06
N LYS A 167 -1.12 -11.42 3.96
CA LYS A 167 -1.34 -12.82 4.37
C LYS A 167 -0.39 -13.76 3.63
N GLY A 168 0.23 -14.70 4.37
CA GLY A 168 1.22 -15.63 3.81
C GLY A 168 2.64 -15.05 3.73
N PHE A 169 2.81 -13.74 3.57
CA PHE A 169 4.10 -13.07 3.41
C PHE A 169 4.66 -12.51 4.73
N ASN A 170 3.84 -11.78 5.51
CA ASN A 170 4.27 -11.11 6.72
C ASN A 170 3.22 -11.07 7.86
N GLY A 171 2.09 -11.72 7.74
CA GLY A 171 1.04 -11.71 8.77
C GLY A 171 1.48 -12.20 10.16
N ALA A 172 2.65 -12.82 10.30
CA ALA A 172 3.23 -13.18 11.58
C ALA A 172 4.27 -12.15 12.10
N ALA A 173 4.40 -10.97 11.48
CA ALA A 173 5.44 -10.00 11.81
C ALA A 173 5.48 -9.66 13.30
N MET A 174 4.34 -9.34 13.92
CA MET A 174 4.25 -9.05 15.36
C MET A 174 4.72 -10.23 16.21
N ARG A 175 4.25 -11.44 15.95
CA ARG A 175 4.67 -12.66 16.69
C ARG A 175 6.15 -12.99 16.50
N ARG A 176 6.74 -12.55 15.39
CA ARG A 176 8.15 -12.70 15.04
C ARG A 176 9.00 -11.56 15.58
N LEU A 177 8.39 -10.56 16.21
CA LEU A 177 9.05 -9.33 16.69
C LEU A 177 9.84 -8.63 15.59
N ILE A 178 9.23 -8.57 14.38
CA ILE A 178 9.80 -7.82 13.25
C ILE A 178 9.54 -6.33 13.49
N VAL A 179 10.63 -5.59 13.61
CA VAL A 179 10.63 -4.14 13.88
C VAL A 179 11.66 -3.45 12.99
N MET A 180 11.52 -2.16 12.75
CA MET A 180 12.59 -1.35 12.19
C MET A 180 13.45 -0.80 13.31
N HIS A 181 14.78 -0.86 13.18
CA HIS A 181 15.72 -0.37 14.17
C HIS A 181 17.06 0.05 13.56
N GLY A 182 17.85 0.83 14.30
CA GLY A 182 19.23 1.11 13.96
C GLY A 182 20.16 -0.06 14.32
N ALA A 183 21.20 -0.26 13.50
CA ALA A 183 22.17 -1.30 13.80
C ALA A 183 23.59 -0.94 13.31
N PRO A 184 24.64 -1.12 14.15
CA PRO A 184 26.02 -0.77 13.77
C PRO A 184 26.57 -1.64 12.63
N TYR A 185 25.98 -2.79 12.37
CA TYR A 185 26.36 -3.65 11.24
C TYR A 185 25.79 -3.17 9.89
N VAL A 186 24.97 -2.12 9.88
CA VAL A 186 24.51 -1.43 8.67
C VAL A 186 25.43 -0.24 8.45
N ASP A 187 26.59 -0.52 7.91
CA ASP A 187 27.64 0.46 7.68
C ASP A 187 28.21 0.27 6.26
N PRO A 188 28.17 1.31 5.39
CA PRO A 188 28.71 1.23 4.02
C PRO A 188 30.21 0.90 3.98
N GLY A 189 31.00 1.34 4.96
CA GLY A 189 32.40 1.00 5.05
C GLY A 189 32.64 -0.48 5.39
N VAL A 190 31.79 -1.05 6.25
CA VAL A 190 31.78 -2.51 6.48
C VAL A 190 31.38 -3.24 5.21
N ALA A 191 30.35 -2.76 4.52
CA ALA A 191 29.88 -3.37 3.28
C ALA A 191 30.94 -3.35 2.17
N ALA A 192 31.69 -2.27 2.03
CA ALA A 192 32.79 -2.15 1.06
C ALA A 192 33.88 -3.20 1.31
N ARG A 193 34.23 -3.48 2.57
CA ARG A 193 35.26 -4.46 2.93
C ARG A 193 34.75 -5.91 2.89
N ALA A 194 33.49 -6.15 3.31
CA ALA A 194 32.92 -7.49 3.44
C ALA A 194 32.09 -7.94 2.23
N GLY A 195 31.93 -7.08 1.23
CA GLY A 195 31.10 -7.34 0.04
C GLY A 195 29.59 -7.37 0.33
N ARG A 196 29.16 -7.00 1.56
CA ARG A 196 27.75 -6.92 1.99
C ARG A 196 27.62 -6.17 3.31
N LEU A 197 26.40 -5.76 3.64
CA LEU A 197 26.06 -5.34 5.01
C LEU A 197 26.07 -6.51 6.00
N GLY A 198 26.06 -6.20 7.30
CA GLY A 198 25.65 -7.15 8.31
C GLY A 198 24.17 -7.54 8.14
N ARG A 199 23.69 -8.48 8.96
CA ARG A 199 22.36 -9.08 8.78
C ARG A 199 21.64 -9.22 10.11
N SER A 200 20.33 -8.94 10.10
CA SER A 200 19.42 -9.05 11.24
C SER A 200 18.89 -10.47 11.43
N TRP A 201 17.92 -10.64 12.32
CA TRP A 201 17.12 -11.86 12.44
C TRP A 201 15.78 -11.78 11.67
N GLY A 202 15.71 -10.89 10.68
CA GLY A 202 14.57 -10.71 9.81
C GLY A 202 14.06 -9.26 9.75
N CYS A 203 14.42 -8.43 10.73
CA CYS A 203 14.08 -7.03 10.82
C CYS A 203 14.71 -6.22 9.68
N PRO A 204 14.02 -5.21 9.12
CA PRO A 204 14.66 -4.15 8.37
C PRO A 204 15.49 -3.29 9.33
N ALA A 205 16.82 -3.39 9.25
CA ALA A 205 17.71 -2.57 10.06
C ALA A 205 18.43 -1.55 9.21
N VAL A 206 18.56 -0.32 9.71
CA VAL A 206 19.17 0.83 9.04
C VAL A 206 20.40 1.33 9.81
N ARG A 207 21.14 2.28 9.24
CA ARG A 207 22.28 2.91 9.94
C ARG A 207 21.83 3.55 11.25
N VAL A 208 22.67 3.52 12.26
CA VAL A 208 22.35 4.03 13.61
C VAL A 208 22.03 5.53 13.60
N ASP A 209 22.81 6.30 12.84
CA ASP A 209 22.73 7.77 12.77
C ASP A 209 21.42 8.27 12.13
N ILE A 210 20.85 7.50 11.19
CA ILE A 210 19.58 7.86 10.53
C ILE A 210 18.36 7.14 11.11
N ALA A 211 18.55 6.17 11.99
CA ALA A 211 17.44 5.34 12.49
C ALA A 211 16.38 6.18 13.21
N ARG A 212 16.77 7.08 14.11
CA ARG A 212 15.80 7.90 14.85
C ARG A 212 15.00 8.81 13.93
N PRO A 213 15.59 9.69 13.11
CA PRO A 213 14.79 10.57 12.23
C PRO A 213 13.93 9.79 11.23
N MET A 214 14.39 8.62 10.72
CA MET A 214 13.62 7.78 9.83
C MET A 214 12.43 7.12 10.53
N ILE A 215 12.63 6.59 11.75
CA ILE A 215 11.56 6.00 12.56
C ILE A 215 10.53 7.07 12.94
N ASP A 216 10.97 8.27 13.34
CA ASP A 216 10.08 9.38 13.68
C ASP A 216 9.24 9.85 12.47
N ALA A 217 9.80 9.78 11.26
CA ALA A 217 9.06 10.06 10.03
C ALA A 217 8.02 8.98 9.71
N LEU A 218 8.28 7.71 10.04
CA LEU A 218 7.46 6.58 9.63
C LEU A 218 6.48 6.08 10.70
N LYS A 219 6.62 6.45 11.97
CA LYS A 219 5.77 5.93 13.06
C LYS A 219 4.28 6.26 12.86
N GLU A 220 3.42 5.47 13.55
CA GLU A 220 2.00 5.78 13.73
C GLU A 220 1.18 5.82 12.45
N GLY A 221 0.97 4.66 11.81
CA GLY A 221 -0.01 4.48 10.74
C GLY A 221 0.48 4.77 9.33
N ASN A 222 1.78 4.84 9.10
CA ASN A 222 2.38 4.91 7.77
C ASN A 222 2.67 3.52 7.20
N PHE A 223 3.16 3.44 5.96
CA PHE A 223 3.40 2.17 5.30
C PHE A 223 4.87 1.89 5.03
N ILE A 224 5.24 0.61 5.12
CA ILE A 224 6.51 0.08 4.61
C ILE A 224 6.19 -1.08 3.67
N TYR A 225 6.63 -0.99 2.42
CA TYR A 225 6.53 -2.07 1.45
C TYR A 225 7.88 -2.74 1.23
N SER A 226 7.94 -4.06 1.42
CA SER A 226 9.12 -4.89 1.19
C SER A 226 8.94 -5.71 -0.08
N HIS A 227 9.57 -5.26 -1.17
CA HIS A 227 9.55 -5.94 -2.46
C HIS A 227 10.53 -7.10 -2.52
N GLY A 228 10.11 -8.15 -3.21
CA GLY A 228 10.91 -9.34 -3.50
C GLY A 228 10.12 -10.36 -4.33
N PRO A 229 10.65 -11.57 -4.58
CA PRO A 229 9.97 -12.58 -5.38
C PRO A 229 8.56 -12.88 -4.90
N GLY A 230 7.59 -12.82 -5.83
CA GLY A 230 6.18 -13.16 -5.59
C GLY A 230 5.32 -12.03 -5.02
N THR A 231 5.87 -10.83 -4.78
CA THR A 231 5.10 -9.71 -4.23
C THR A 231 4.17 -9.03 -5.24
N SER A 232 4.34 -9.26 -6.53
CA SER A 232 3.50 -8.67 -7.58
C SER A 232 2.00 -8.97 -7.43
N SER A 233 1.65 -10.10 -6.83
CA SER A 233 0.26 -10.44 -6.52
C SER A 233 -0.38 -9.57 -5.43
N LEU A 234 0.42 -8.87 -4.64
CA LEU A 234 -0.06 -8.05 -3.51
C LEU A 234 -0.60 -6.68 -3.93
N SER A 235 -0.23 -6.21 -5.12
CA SER A 235 -0.79 -4.98 -5.71
C SER A 235 -2.24 -5.14 -6.18
N GLN A 236 -2.71 -6.38 -6.33
CA GLN A 236 -4.07 -6.70 -6.70
C GLN A 236 -4.94 -6.88 -5.47
N CYS A 237 -6.04 -6.13 -5.39
CA CYS A 237 -7.00 -6.19 -4.27
C CYS A 237 -7.86 -7.47 -4.26
N GLY A 238 -7.32 -8.62 -4.59
CA GLY A 238 -8.02 -9.90 -4.54
C GLY A 238 -8.44 -10.30 -3.12
N ALA A 239 -9.49 -11.10 -2.98
CA ALA A 239 -10.14 -11.46 -1.71
C ALA A 239 -9.24 -12.15 -0.65
N GLY A 240 -7.98 -12.46 -0.97
CA GLY A 240 -7.01 -13.10 -0.07
C GLY A 240 -5.74 -12.30 0.21
N SER A 241 -5.55 -11.11 -0.39
CA SER A 241 -4.24 -10.44 -0.37
C SER A 241 -3.92 -9.71 0.93
N LEU A 242 -4.91 -9.21 1.65
CA LEU A 242 -4.72 -8.51 2.93
C LEU A 242 -5.60 -9.14 4.00
N THR A 243 -5.03 -9.42 5.16
CA THR A 243 -5.78 -9.85 6.35
C THR A 243 -5.66 -8.77 7.40
N LEU A 244 -6.78 -8.16 7.76
CA LEU A 244 -6.93 -7.43 9.03
C LEU A 244 -6.89 -8.47 10.16
N ALA A 245 -5.75 -9.08 10.42
CA ALA A 245 -5.57 -9.87 11.62
C ALA A 245 -5.47 -8.87 12.78
N SER A 246 -6.61 -8.65 13.44
CA SER A 246 -6.77 -8.02 14.75
C SER A 246 -5.71 -6.96 15.11
N LEU A 247 -5.99 -5.71 14.79
CA LEU A 247 -5.32 -4.55 15.39
C LEU A 247 -5.78 -4.34 16.87
N GLY A 248 -6.35 -5.37 17.50
CA GLY A 248 -6.84 -5.37 18.87
C GLY A 248 -6.12 -6.42 19.69
N GLY A 249 -5.27 -5.97 20.58
CA GLY A 249 -4.60 -6.75 21.61
C GLY A 249 -3.62 -5.87 22.36
#